data_0fc0e3dc58688a7bd6e6178c5bfed1cf
#
_entry.id   0fc0e3dc58688a7bd6e6178c5bfed1cf
#
_cell.length_a   1.000
_cell.length_b   1.000
_cell.length_c   1.000
_cell.angle_alpha   90.00
_cell.angle_beta   90.00
_cell.angle_gamma   90.00
#
_symmetry.space_group_name_H-M   'P 1'
#
loop_
_entity.id
_entity.type
_entity.pdbx_description
1 polymer ?
#
loop_
_entity_poly.entity_id
_entity_poly.type
_entity_poly.pdbx_seq_one_letter_code
_entity_poly.pdbx_strand_id
1 'polypeptide(L)'
;MYVEKAPTYVEMVAKLGGEAIPRALTALRSGQAEDRYLHWDKLRHLEPPSGLSSEEWWVGLKTRRAAEARFLPWNDKEGSPFRYGLPDLVLKRLHRVDQRASGEVAMDEVVTSEKQAGQRFLVNSLMEEAIRSSQLEGATTSRRVAKEMLRTGREPNDRGERMIANNYRALQFVREEMGSKLDLDALLELHRIVTEGTLDDPSAAGRLQRPGEERVAVFDRDEDEQPIHIPPPAEELPERMRMLCDFANEDGDGDRFIHPVVRAILVHFWLGYDHPFEDGNGRTARILFSWLMQQRGYWLIEYLPISPIIREAPARYARAFVESETDEGDVTYFLIHQLEVIEKALDRHDVYIRRKIAEVRDIERSLQATDGLNHRQLALLTDAIRNPDGAYTFGSHANSHRVTHETARSDLAGLEERGLLRRRSKGRGYIFEPVPDLAQRLKESPR
;
A
#
# COMPACT_ATOMS: atom_id res chain seq x y z
N MET A 1 14.70 18.18 8.74
CA MET A 1 13.42 18.09 9.55
C MET A 1 13.79 17.87 11.00
N TYR A 2 13.67 18.87 11.83
CA TYR A 2 13.94 18.77 13.26
C TYR A 2 12.66 18.35 14.01
N VAL A 3 12.76 17.37 14.91
CA VAL A 3 11.73 16.98 15.87
C VAL A 3 12.36 17.04 17.23
N GLU A 4 11.84 17.87 18.12
CA GLU A 4 12.38 17.97 19.47
C GLU A 4 12.10 16.69 20.26
N LYS A 5 13.17 16.12 20.86
CA LYS A 5 13.05 14.92 21.68
C LYS A 5 12.06 15.14 22.81
N ALA A 6 11.13 14.19 22.95
CA ALA A 6 10.17 14.24 24.03
C ALA A 6 10.88 14.04 25.38
N PRO A 7 10.55 14.84 26.41
CA PRO A 7 11.05 14.57 27.74
C PRO A 7 10.49 13.23 28.25
N THR A 8 11.35 12.44 28.86
CA THR A 8 10.95 11.14 29.39
C THR A 8 9.98 11.28 30.56
N TYR A 9 9.19 10.22 30.80
CA TYR A 9 8.30 10.20 31.96
C TYR A 9 9.03 10.47 33.29
N VAL A 10 10.21 9.88 33.46
CA VAL A 10 11.04 10.04 34.70
C VAL A 10 11.51 11.47 34.88
N GLU A 11 12.02 12.10 33.82
CA GLU A 11 12.45 13.51 33.86
C GLU A 11 11.31 14.44 34.26
N MET A 12 10.10 14.21 33.68
CA MET A 12 8.94 15.05 33.95
C MET A 12 8.43 14.88 35.38
N VAL A 13 8.37 13.65 35.90
CA VAL A 13 7.97 13.39 37.29
C VAL A 13 8.97 14.00 38.27
N ALA A 14 10.25 13.90 37.99
CA ALA A 14 11.29 14.53 38.82
C ALA A 14 11.18 16.07 38.83
N LYS A 15 10.83 16.68 37.70
CA LYS A 15 10.68 18.14 37.57
C LYS A 15 9.43 18.68 38.23
N LEU A 16 8.27 18.00 38.02
CA LEU A 16 6.96 18.54 38.44
C LEU A 16 6.50 18.11 39.83
N GLY A 17 7.10 17.07 40.38
CA GLY A 17 6.66 16.46 41.63
C GLY A 17 5.40 15.56 41.49
N GLY A 18 5.15 14.77 42.54
CA GLY A 18 4.12 13.72 42.51
C GLY A 18 2.67 14.20 42.40
N GLU A 19 2.38 15.45 42.78
CA GLU A 19 1.01 15.99 42.76
C GLU A 19 0.54 16.41 41.37
N ALA A 20 1.46 16.62 40.42
CA ALA A 20 1.13 16.99 39.04
C ALA A 20 0.36 15.88 38.31
N ILE A 21 0.69 14.60 38.56
CA ILE A 21 0.09 13.47 37.90
C ILE A 21 -1.42 13.34 38.21
N PRO A 22 -1.87 13.30 39.49
CA PRO A 22 -3.30 13.22 39.79
C PRO A 22 -4.10 14.39 39.21
N ARG A 23 -3.53 15.61 39.24
CA ARG A 23 -4.16 16.81 38.66
C ARG A 23 -4.33 16.68 37.14
N ALA A 24 -3.28 16.30 36.45
CA ALA A 24 -3.31 16.08 35.00
C ALA A 24 -4.28 14.97 34.60
N LEU A 25 -4.30 13.82 35.28
CA LEU A 25 -5.22 12.73 35.02
C LEU A 25 -6.68 13.13 35.27
N THR A 26 -6.94 13.97 36.28
CA THR A 26 -8.29 14.48 36.55
C THR A 26 -8.78 15.37 35.41
N ALA A 27 -7.93 16.28 34.92
CA ALA A 27 -8.22 17.14 33.78
C ALA A 27 -8.49 16.33 32.49
N LEU A 28 -7.71 15.28 32.24
CA LEU A 28 -7.91 14.39 31.09
C LEU A 28 -9.22 13.58 31.17
N ARG A 29 -9.64 13.15 32.36
CA ARG A 29 -10.91 12.44 32.59
C ARG A 29 -12.14 13.31 32.36
N SER A 30 -12.05 14.61 32.63
CA SER A 30 -13.16 15.54 32.43
C SER A 30 -13.49 15.83 30.94
N GLY A 31 -12.79 15.19 30.01
CA GLY A 31 -13.00 15.35 28.55
C GLY A 31 -12.51 16.70 28.01
N GLN A 32 -11.78 17.48 28.80
CA GLN A 32 -11.23 18.78 28.38
C GLN A 32 -10.05 18.69 27.42
N ALA A 33 -9.44 17.49 27.27
CA ALA A 33 -8.34 17.25 26.34
C ALA A 33 -8.58 15.95 25.57
N GLU A 34 -8.85 16.06 24.30
CA GLU A 34 -8.87 14.93 23.39
C GLU A 34 -7.44 14.47 23.10
N ASP A 35 -7.14 13.20 23.37
CA ASP A 35 -5.85 12.64 22.99
C ASP A 35 -5.82 12.33 21.49
N ARG A 36 -5.28 13.29 20.71
CA ARG A 36 -4.98 13.09 19.29
C ARG A 36 -3.69 12.33 19.06
N TYR A 37 -3.12 11.76 20.09
CA TYR A 37 -1.81 11.10 20.08
C TYR A 37 -0.71 12.01 19.52
N LEU A 38 -0.65 13.23 20.02
CA LEU A 38 0.33 14.22 19.59
C LEU A 38 1.69 13.96 20.27
N HIS A 39 2.75 14.09 19.49
CA HIS A 39 4.11 14.12 19.98
C HIS A 39 4.38 15.43 20.75
N TRP A 40 5.32 15.40 21.72
CA TRP A 40 5.72 16.56 22.52
C TRP A 40 6.03 17.80 21.67
N ASP A 41 6.77 17.60 20.58
CA ASP A 41 7.17 18.66 19.66
C ASP A 41 5.99 19.50 19.13
N LYS A 42 4.81 18.90 18.98
CA LYS A 42 3.57 19.59 18.60
C LYS A 42 2.78 20.05 19.82
N LEU A 43 2.67 19.18 20.84
CA LEU A 43 1.81 19.39 21.99
C LEU A 43 2.23 20.64 22.78
N ARG A 44 3.52 20.87 22.97
CA ARG A 44 4.06 22.02 23.71
C ARG A 44 3.69 23.41 23.15
N HIS A 45 3.27 23.45 21.88
CA HIS A 45 2.82 24.68 21.22
C HIS A 45 1.30 24.86 21.22
N LEU A 46 0.58 23.91 21.80
CA LEU A 46 -0.88 23.99 21.92
C LEU A 46 -1.24 24.57 23.30
N GLU A 47 -2.45 25.17 23.37
CA GLU A 47 -3.01 25.61 24.64
C GLU A 47 -3.39 24.37 25.48
N PRO A 48 -2.76 24.21 26.67
CA PRO A 48 -3.08 23.07 27.52
C PRO A 48 -4.48 23.20 28.11
N PRO A 49 -5.09 22.09 28.58
CA PRO A 49 -6.36 22.13 29.31
C PRO A 49 -6.28 23.09 30.49
N SER A 50 -7.41 23.75 30.79
CA SER A 50 -7.49 24.77 31.84
C SER A 50 -6.86 24.31 33.16
N GLY A 51 -5.94 25.09 33.68
CA GLY A 51 -5.24 24.84 34.96
C GLY A 51 -4.02 23.93 34.88
N LEU A 52 -3.63 23.48 33.66
CA LEU A 52 -2.41 22.71 33.44
C LEU A 52 -1.35 23.54 32.71
N SER A 53 -0.08 23.24 32.96
CA SER A 53 1.01 23.57 32.04
C SER A 53 1.11 22.54 30.92
N SER A 54 1.83 22.85 29.82
CA SER A 54 2.11 21.88 28.74
C SER A 54 2.82 20.63 29.27
N GLU A 55 3.69 20.79 30.25
CA GLU A 55 4.45 19.72 30.88
C GLU A 55 3.55 18.82 31.74
N GLU A 56 2.65 19.40 32.51
CA GLU A 56 1.67 18.65 33.29
C GLU A 56 0.71 17.89 32.37
N TRP A 57 0.27 18.53 31.30
CA TRP A 57 -0.54 17.86 30.28
C TRP A 57 0.22 16.67 29.68
N TRP A 58 1.50 16.86 29.30
CA TRP A 58 2.33 15.81 28.74
C TRP A 58 2.50 14.62 29.70
N VAL A 59 2.85 14.86 30.98
CA VAL A 59 3.02 13.77 31.95
C VAL A 59 1.72 12.99 32.18
N GLY A 60 0.59 13.67 32.16
CA GLY A 60 -0.73 13.01 32.25
C GLY A 60 -1.00 12.09 31.06
N LEU A 61 -0.72 12.57 29.84
CA LEU A 61 -0.83 11.75 28.63
C LEU A 61 0.14 10.57 28.65
N LYS A 62 1.39 10.77 29.02
CA LYS A 62 2.40 9.70 29.15
C LYS A 62 1.98 8.64 30.17
N THR A 63 1.42 9.06 31.31
CA THR A 63 0.88 8.13 32.32
C THR A 63 -0.23 7.26 31.76
N ARG A 64 -1.17 7.84 31.03
CA ARG A 64 -2.27 7.10 30.41
C ARG A 64 -1.77 6.15 29.32
N ARG A 65 -0.91 6.64 28.42
CA ARG A 65 -0.32 5.86 27.33
C ARG A 65 0.52 4.69 27.85
N ALA A 66 1.31 4.91 28.93
CA ALA A 66 2.11 3.86 29.57
C ALA A 66 1.25 2.73 30.16
N ALA A 67 0.07 3.05 30.71
CA ALA A 67 -0.85 2.04 31.25
C ALA A 67 -1.45 1.12 30.16
N GLU A 68 -1.52 1.58 28.93
CA GLU A 68 -2.07 0.84 27.78
C GLU A 68 -0.99 0.28 26.86
N ALA A 69 0.29 0.58 27.14
CA ALA A 69 1.41 0.22 26.29
C ALA A 69 1.67 -1.29 26.26
N ARG A 70 1.91 -1.81 25.07
CA ARG A 70 2.32 -3.18 24.79
C ARG A 70 3.76 -3.16 24.32
N PHE A 71 4.64 -3.83 25.08
CA PHE A 71 6.05 -3.93 24.72
C PHE A 71 6.26 -4.94 23.61
N LEU A 72 7.18 -4.60 22.72
CA LEU A 72 7.58 -5.42 21.60
C LEU A 72 8.80 -6.27 21.95
N PRO A 73 9.03 -7.40 21.27
CA PRO A 73 10.12 -8.31 21.61
C PRO A 73 11.51 -7.82 21.15
N TRP A 74 11.59 -6.62 20.55
CA TRP A 74 12.88 -6.05 20.11
C TRP A 74 13.14 -4.68 20.74
N ASN A 75 14.40 -4.29 20.77
CA ASN A 75 14.88 -3.09 21.42
C ASN A 75 15.38 -2.07 20.38
N ASP A 76 15.45 -0.82 20.82
CA ASP A 76 16.21 0.22 20.13
C ASP A 76 17.73 -0.04 20.24
N LYS A 77 18.54 0.83 19.65
CA LYS A 77 20.01 0.72 19.68
C LYS A 77 20.62 1.00 21.07
N GLU A 78 19.87 1.60 21.99
CA GLU A 78 20.24 1.83 23.38
C GLU A 78 19.81 0.66 24.29
N GLY A 79 19.14 -0.36 23.79
CA GLY A 79 18.67 -1.54 24.53
C GLY A 79 17.31 -1.35 25.20
N SER A 80 16.58 -0.26 24.92
CA SER A 80 15.24 -0.04 25.44
C SER A 80 14.19 -0.70 24.54
N PRO A 81 13.17 -1.40 25.11
CA PRO A 81 12.17 -2.08 24.30
C PRO A 81 11.24 -1.09 23.60
N PHE A 82 10.96 -1.34 22.32
CA PHE A 82 9.88 -0.65 21.63
C PHE A 82 8.52 -0.99 22.22
N ARG A 83 7.58 -0.07 22.08
CA ARG A 83 6.21 -0.24 22.55
C ARG A 83 5.20 0.35 21.55
N TYR A 84 3.97 -0.08 21.67
CA TYR A 84 2.83 0.54 20.96
C TYR A 84 1.57 0.51 21.82
N GLY A 85 0.66 1.45 21.57
CA GLY A 85 -0.66 1.50 22.18
C GLY A 85 -1.77 1.27 21.14
N LEU A 86 -2.95 0.94 21.63
CA LEU A 86 -4.17 0.80 20.83
C LEU A 86 -5.26 1.78 21.33
N PRO A 87 -5.02 3.11 21.26
CA PRO A 87 -6.02 4.09 21.63
C PRO A 87 -7.26 4.00 20.70
N ASP A 88 -8.39 4.56 21.12
CA ASP A 88 -9.63 4.54 20.35
C ASP A 88 -9.45 4.99 18.90
N LEU A 89 -8.56 5.95 18.66
CA LEU A 89 -8.22 6.40 17.31
C LEU A 89 -7.69 5.25 16.44
N VAL A 90 -6.80 4.42 16.99
CA VAL A 90 -6.22 3.25 16.30
C VAL A 90 -7.29 2.17 16.11
N LEU A 91 -8.07 1.87 17.17
CA LEU A 91 -9.12 0.85 17.11
C LEU A 91 -10.20 1.19 16.08
N LYS A 92 -10.63 2.45 16.01
CA LYS A 92 -11.59 2.92 14.99
C LYS A 92 -11.06 2.77 13.57
N ARG A 93 -9.78 3.06 13.34
CA ARG A 93 -9.13 2.90 12.04
C ARG A 93 -8.98 1.42 11.66
N LEU A 94 -8.53 0.58 12.59
CA LEU A 94 -8.45 -0.87 12.38
C LEU A 94 -9.80 -1.45 12.00
N HIS A 95 -10.86 -1.11 12.73
CA HIS A 95 -12.22 -1.56 12.41
C HIS A 95 -12.64 -1.19 10.97
N ARG A 96 -12.33 0.04 10.51
CA ARG A 96 -12.61 0.46 9.13
C ARG A 96 -11.79 -0.31 8.10
N VAL A 97 -10.51 -0.58 8.40
CA VAL A 97 -9.65 -1.39 7.53
C VAL A 97 -10.17 -2.82 7.43
N ASP A 98 -10.56 -3.42 8.55
CA ASP A 98 -11.13 -4.77 8.58
C ASP A 98 -12.39 -4.89 7.73
N GLN A 99 -13.33 -3.96 7.92
CA GLN A 99 -14.58 -3.95 7.15
C GLN A 99 -14.39 -3.82 5.65
N ARG A 100 -13.33 -3.11 5.21
CA ARG A 100 -13.13 -2.76 3.80
C ARG A 100 -12.10 -3.63 3.09
N ALA A 101 -11.09 -4.13 3.79
CA ALA A 101 -9.94 -4.79 3.18
C ALA A 101 -9.91 -6.32 3.38
N SER A 102 -10.60 -6.87 4.38
CA SER A 102 -10.61 -8.32 4.68
C SER A 102 -11.96 -8.99 4.41
N GLY A 103 -13.06 -8.23 4.34
CA GLY A 103 -14.39 -8.82 4.15
C GLY A 103 -14.58 -9.40 2.74
N GLU A 104 -15.48 -10.38 2.60
CA GLU A 104 -16.13 -10.73 1.33
C GLU A 104 -17.04 -9.58 0.84
N VAL A 105 -16.58 -8.35 0.95
CA VAL A 105 -17.25 -7.26 0.27
C VAL A 105 -17.11 -7.60 -1.20
N ALA A 106 -18.19 -8.09 -1.73
CA ALA A 106 -18.39 -8.24 -3.15
C ALA A 106 -17.72 -7.03 -3.83
N MET A 107 -16.52 -7.24 -4.38
CA MET A 107 -16.18 -6.47 -5.57
C MET A 107 -17.41 -6.70 -6.44
N ASP A 108 -18.25 -5.67 -6.52
CA ASP A 108 -19.53 -5.70 -7.23
C ASP A 108 -19.38 -6.62 -8.45
N GLU A 109 -20.34 -7.46 -8.75
CA GLU A 109 -20.31 -8.43 -9.86
C GLU A 109 -19.67 -7.88 -11.14
N VAL A 110 -19.64 -6.56 -11.30
CA VAL A 110 -19.01 -5.82 -12.40
C VAL A 110 -17.49 -5.98 -12.45
N VAL A 111 -16.80 -6.15 -11.31
CA VAL A 111 -15.33 -6.32 -11.27
C VAL A 111 -14.96 -7.80 -11.12
N THR A 112 -15.81 -8.61 -10.49
CA THR A 112 -15.57 -10.05 -10.26
C THR A 112 -16.13 -10.95 -11.36
N SER A 113 -17.12 -10.51 -12.12
CA SER A 113 -17.68 -11.29 -13.24
C SER A 113 -16.70 -11.46 -14.40
N GLU A 114 -15.63 -10.67 -14.46
CA GLU A 114 -14.58 -10.78 -15.46
C GLU A 114 -13.21 -10.96 -14.80
N LYS A 115 -12.73 -12.20 -14.72
CA LYS A 115 -11.34 -12.52 -14.30
C LYS A 115 -10.30 -11.63 -14.98
N GLN A 116 -10.53 -11.20 -16.21
CA GLN A 116 -9.63 -10.33 -16.97
C GLN A 116 -9.64 -8.88 -16.50
N ALA A 117 -10.79 -8.31 -16.12
CA ALA A 117 -10.86 -6.94 -15.61
C ALA A 117 -10.16 -6.82 -14.24
N GLY A 118 -10.37 -7.79 -13.35
CA GLY A 118 -9.66 -7.89 -12.07
C GLY A 118 -8.16 -8.03 -12.26
N GLN A 119 -7.70 -8.89 -13.17
CA GLN A 119 -6.27 -9.05 -13.47
C GLN A 119 -5.64 -7.78 -14.03
N ARG A 120 -6.31 -7.06 -14.94
CA ARG A 120 -5.80 -5.78 -15.47
C ARG A 120 -5.71 -4.71 -14.40
N PHE A 121 -6.69 -4.66 -13.49
CA PHE A 121 -6.67 -3.73 -12.37
C PHE A 121 -5.51 -4.04 -11.43
N LEU A 122 -5.32 -5.30 -11.07
CA LEU A 122 -4.20 -5.76 -10.25
C LEU A 122 -2.84 -5.38 -10.87
N VAL A 123 -2.61 -5.73 -12.14
CA VAL A 123 -1.37 -5.39 -12.85
C VAL A 123 -1.13 -3.87 -12.83
N ASN A 124 -2.17 -3.06 -13.04
CA ASN A 124 -2.03 -1.60 -12.94
C ASN A 124 -1.68 -1.12 -11.53
N SER A 125 -2.25 -1.73 -10.49
CA SER A 125 -1.95 -1.38 -9.08
C SER A 125 -0.52 -1.75 -8.71
N LEU A 126 -0.05 -2.93 -9.10
CA LEU A 126 1.33 -3.35 -8.90
C LEU A 126 2.32 -2.43 -9.65
N MET A 127 2.00 -2.01 -10.88
CA MET A 127 2.81 -1.04 -11.61
C MET A 127 2.87 0.32 -10.89
N GLU A 128 1.73 0.84 -10.40
CA GLU A 128 1.71 2.11 -9.67
C GLU A 128 2.51 2.03 -8.37
N GLU A 129 2.39 0.93 -7.62
CA GLU A 129 3.17 0.70 -6.41
C GLU A 129 4.67 0.66 -6.73
N ALA A 130 5.08 -0.14 -7.73
CA ALA A 130 6.48 -0.27 -8.15
C ALA A 130 7.09 1.09 -8.56
N ILE A 131 6.35 1.86 -9.35
CA ILE A 131 6.79 3.19 -9.81
C ILE A 131 6.94 4.14 -8.63
N ARG A 132 5.90 4.27 -7.79
CA ARG A 132 5.89 5.27 -6.72
C ARG A 132 6.82 4.93 -5.57
N SER A 133 6.92 3.66 -5.22
CA SER A 133 7.87 3.16 -4.22
C SER A 133 9.31 3.42 -4.65
N SER A 134 9.66 3.18 -5.92
CA SER A 134 11.00 3.49 -6.45
C SER A 134 11.27 4.99 -6.55
N GLN A 135 10.26 5.80 -6.88
CA GLN A 135 10.38 7.26 -6.89
C GLN A 135 10.55 7.87 -5.49
N LEU A 136 10.05 7.22 -4.44
CA LEU A 136 10.34 7.58 -3.05
C LEU A 136 11.83 7.41 -2.73
N GLU A 137 12.49 6.43 -3.34
CA GLU A 137 13.92 6.14 -3.16
C GLU A 137 14.81 6.80 -4.22
N GLY A 138 14.29 7.81 -4.92
CA GLY A 138 15.10 8.63 -5.84
C GLY A 138 15.06 8.25 -7.31
N ALA A 139 14.27 7.27 -7.75
CA ALA A 139 14.09 7.02 -9.18
C ALA A 139 13.45 8.25 -9.86
N THR A 140 14.12 8.77 -10.89
CA THR A 140 13.71 10.01 -11.58
C THR A 140 12.80 9.76 -12.79
N THR A 141 12.63 8.51 -13.20
CA THR A 141 11.82 8.12 -14.36
C THR A 141 10.38 8.60 -14.23
N SER A 142 9.86 9.25 -15.28
CA SER A 142 8.47 9.71 -15.27
C SER A 142 7.48 8.54 -15.24
N ARG A 143 6.32 8.73 -14.61
CA ARG A 143 5.26 7.71 -14.53
C ARG A 143 4.88 7.16 -15.90
N ARG A 144 4.78 8.00 -16.92
CA ARG A 144 4.40 7.61 -18.28
C ARG A 144 5.41 6.64 -18.90
N VAL A 145 6.69 6.99 -18.83
CA VAL A 145 7.79 6.18 -19.36
C VAL A 145 7.90 4.84 -18.62
N ALA A 146 7.84 4.87 -17.29
CA ALA A 146 7.90 3.67 -16.46
C ALA A 146 6.72 2.71 -16.74
N LYS A 147 5.50 3.24 -16.86
CA LYS A 147 4.32 2.42 -17.16
C LYS A 147 4.37 1.81 -18.55
N GLU A 148 4.89 2.54 -19.54
CA GLU A 148 5.11 2.01 -20.89
C GLU A 148 6.15 0.89 -20.88
N MET A 149 7.29 1.11 -20.20
CA MET A 149 8.35 0.11 -20.04
C MET A 149 7.81 -1.19 -19.44
N LEU A 150 7.13 -1.12 -18.30
CA LEU A 150 6.57 -2.30 -17.64
C LEU A 150 5.52 -3.01 -18.50
N ARG A 151 4.66 -2.27 -19.22
CA ARG A 151 3.62 -2.84 -20.05
C ARG A 151 4.15 -3.52 -21.31
N THR A 152 5.21 -2.99 -21.90
CA THR A 152 5.82 -3.53 -23.14
C THR A 152 6.87 -4.60 -22.86
N GLY A 153 7.34 -4.73 -21.61
CA GLY A 153 8.46 -5.60 -21.27
C GLY A 153 9.80 -5.11 -21.82
N ARG A 154 9.91 -3.82 -22.15
CA ARG A 154 11.17 -3.23 -22.62
C ARG A 154 12.22 -3.25 -21.53
N GLU A 155 13.45 -3.58 -21.88
CA GLU A 155 14.60 -3.51 -20.98
C GLU A 155 14.80 -2.09 -20.42
N PRO A 156 15.18 -1.96 -19.13
CA PRO A 156 15.51 -0.68 -18.51
C PRO A 156 16.73 -0.02 -19.15
N ASN A 157 16.65 1.29 -19.44
CA ASN A 157 17.75 2.06 -20.06
C ASN A 157 18.69 2.69 -19.01
N ASP A 158 18.21 2.93 -17.79
CA ASP A 158 18.96 3.60 -16.73
C ASP A 158 18.69 2.97 -15.35
N ARG A 159 19.41 3.46 -14.32
CA ARG A 159 19.27 2.98 -12.92
C ARG A 159 17.84 3.18 -12.41
N GLY A 160 17.20 4.31 -12.68
CA GLY A 160 15.84 4.61 -12.21
C GLY A 160 14.80 3.66 -12.81
N GLU A 161 14.87 3.40 -14.14
CA GLU A 161 14.02 2.42 -14.80
C GLU A 161 14.28 1.00 -14.25
N ARG A 162 15.54 0.64 -13.97
CA ARG A 162 15.90 -0.65 -13.37
C ARG A 162 15.35 -0.81 -11.97
N MET A 163 15.44 0.22 -11.12
CA MET A 163 14.83 0.23 -9.80
C MET A 163 13.32 -0.07 -9.87
N ILE A 164 12.62 0.53 -10.84
CA ILE A 164 11.18 0.32 -11.03
C ILE A 164 10.88 -1.10 -11.53
N ALA A 165 11.64 -1.59 -12.50
CA ALA A 165 11.47 -2.95 -13.03
C ALA A 165 11.74 -4.01 -11.95
N ASN A 166 12.79 -3.83 -11.15
CA ASN A 166 13.12 -4.71 -10.04
C ASN A 166 12.02 -4.71 -8.98
N ASN A 167 11.50 -3.54 -8.62
CA ASN A 167 10.44 -3.43 -7.63
C ASN A 167 9.13 -4.10 -8.11
N TYR A 168 8.83 -4.00 -9.40
CA TYR A 168 7.71 -4.71 -10.01
C TYR A 168 7.90 -6.23 -9.97
N ARG A 169 9.09 -6.74 -10.31
CA ARG A 169 9.43 -8.17 -10.20
C ARG A 169 9.35 -8.65 -8.75
N ALA A 170 9.84 -7.84 -7.80
CA ALA A 170 9.78 -8.18 -6.38
C ALA A 170 8.33 -8.29 -5.85
N LEU A 171 7.42 -7.42 -6.31
CA LEU A 171 5.99 -7.55 -6.02
C LEU A 171 5.36 -8.83 -6.62
N GLN A 172 5.81 -9.25 -7.81
CA GLN A 172 5.38 -10.52 -8.40
C GLN A 172 5.96 -11.71 -7.63
N PHE A 173 7.24 -11.66 -7.27
CA PHE A 173 7.91 -12.71 -6.49
C PHE A 173 7.19 -12.98 -5.15
N VAL A 174 6.88 -11.96 -4.37
CA VAL A 174 6.19 -12.16 -3.08
C VAL A 174 4.79 -12.69 -3.23
N ARG A 175 4.15 -12.47 -4.37
CA ARG A 175 2.82 -12.94 -4.67
C ARG A 175 2.79 -14.39 -5.17
N GLU A 176 3.74 -14.78 -6.00
CA GLU A 176 3.69 -16.01 -6.80
C GLU A 176 4.67 -17.08 -6.31
N GLU A 177 5.81 -16.67 -5.75
CA GLU A 177 6.92 -17.57 -5.45
C GLU A 177 7.28 -17.60 -3.97
N MET A 178 7.18 -16.46 -3.26
CA MET A 178 7.48 -16.39 -1.84
C MET A 178 6.41 -17.13 -1.02
N GLY A 179 6.83 -18.15 -0.25
CA GLY A 179 5.94 -19.00 0.53
C GLY A 179 5.11 -18.23 1.58
N SER A 180 4.33 -18.98 2.36
CA SER A 180 3.48 -18.41 3.43
C SER A 180 4.25 -18.05 4.71
N LYS A 181 5.54 -18.41 4.80
CA LYS A 181 6.41 -18.10 5.93
C LYS A 181 7.61 -17.29 5.44
N LEU A 182 7.98 -16.30 6.24
CA LEU A 182 9.17 -15.47 6.06
C LEU A 182 10.33 -16.13 6.80
N ASP A 183 11.43 -16.39 6.09
CA ASP A 183 12.72 -16.69 6.67
C ASP A 183 13.79 -15.72 6.18
N LEU A 184 14.98 -15.82 6.72
CA LEU A 184 16.07 -14.93 6.36
C LEU A 184 16.44 -15.07 4.88
N ASP A 185 16.43 -16.28 4.35
CA ASP A 185 16.80 -16.52 2.93
C ASP A 185 15.79 -15.86 1.99
N ALA A 186 14.48 -15.98 2.28
CA ALA A 186 13.43 -15.31 1.51
C ALA A 186 13.53 -13.78 1.60
N LEU A 187 13.88 -13.23 2.78
CA LEU A 187 14.10 -11.79 2.95
C LEU A 187 15.31 -11.32 2.13
N LEU A 188 16.42 -12.07 2.15
CA LEU A 188 17.62 -11.75 1.40
C LEU A 188 17.40 -11.88 -0.12
N GLU A 189 16.63 -12.89 -0.55
CA GLU A 189 16.27 -13.03 -1.97
C GLU A 189 15.35 -11.89 -2.43
N LEU A 190 14.37 -11.51 -1.63
CA LEU A 190 13.54 -10.33 -1.90
C LEU A 190 14.40 -9.08 -2.10
N HIS A 191 15.33 -8.83 -1.17
CA HIS A 191 16.26 -7.70 -1.28
C HIS A 191 17.14 -7.79 -2.52
N ARG A 192 17.66 -8.98 -2.85
CA ARG A 192 18.45 -9.21 -4.07
C ARG A 192 17.69 -8.80 -5.33
N ILE A 193 16.41 -9.21 -5.44
CA ILE A 193 15.56 -8.85 -6.57
C ILE A 193 15.36 -7.32 -6.63
N VAL A 194 15.07 -6.69 -5.50
CA VAL A 194 14.84 -5.23 -5.40
C VAL A 194 16.05 -4.43 -5.87
N THR A 195 17.26 -4.94 -5.62
CA THR A 195 18.51 -4.18 -5.80
C THR A 195 19.36 -4.64 -6.96
N GLU A 196 18.96 -5.65 -7.72
CA GLU A 196 19.73 -6.21 -8.84
C GLU A 196 20.19 -5.15 -9.85
N GLY A 197 21.49 -4.97 -9.97
CA GLY A 197 22.11 -4.01 -10.91
C GLY A 197 21.82 -2.54 -10.60
N THR A 198 21.47 -2.21 -9.35
CA THR A 198 21.21 -0.82 -8.91
C THR A 198 22.13 -0.36 -7.78
N LEU A 199 22.92 -1.26 -7.19
CA LEU A 199 23.91 -0.93 -6.16
C LEU A 199 25.24 -0.55 -6.77
N ASP A 200 25.98 0.31 -6.06
CA ASP A 200 27.35 0.68 -6.46
C ASP A 200 28.30 -0.50 -6.23
N ASP A 201 28.13 -1.25 -5.12
CA ASP A 201 28.73 -2.57 -4.92
C ASP A 201 27.70 -3.68 -5.24
N PRO A 202 27.80 -4.36 -6.40
CA PRO A 202 26.88 -5.44 -6.74
C PRO A 202 26.88 -6.62 -5.74
N SER A 203 27.96 -6.79 -4.97
CA SER A 203 28.06 -7.87 -3.97
C SER A 203 27.20 -7.62 -2.73
N ALA A 204 26.69 -6.41 -2.56
CA ALA A 204 25.80 -6.04 -1.47
C ALA A 204 24.34 -6.48 -1.72
N ALA A 205 23.99 -6.88 -2.96
CA ALA A 205 22.65 -7.36 -3.27
C ALA A 205 22.36 -8.70 -2.57
N GLY A 206 21.26 -8.74 -1.80
CA GLY A 206 20.85 -9.95 -1.09
C GLY A 206 21.68 -10.30 0.15
N ARG A 207 22.37 -9.34 0.74
CA ARG A 207 23.09 -9.55 1.99
C ARG A 207 22.87 -8.42 3.00
N LEU A 208 22.95 -8.73 4.27
CA LEU A 208 23.01 -7.73 5.33
C LEU A 208 24.34 -6.97 5.29
N GLN A 209 24.33 -5.73 5.78
CA GLN A 209 25.57 -5.01 6.06
C GLN A 209 26.42 -5.79 7.04
N ARG A 210 27.75 -5.78 6.84
CA ARG A 210 28.70 -6.55 7.63
C ARG A 210 29.30 -5.72 8.76
N PRO A 211 29.73 -6.36 9.85
CA PRO A 211 30.57 -5.72 10.85
C PRO A 211 31.78 -5.03 10.20
N GLY A 212 32.02 -3.77 10.62
CA GLY A 212 33.08 -2.95 10.06
C GLY A 212 32.72 -2.15 8.80
N GLU A 213 31.58 -2.40 8.17
CA GLU A 213 31.01 -1.48 7.17
C GLU A 213 30.36 -0.29 7.86
N GLU A 214 30.49 0.92 7.29
CA GLU A 214 29.81 2.10 7.81
C GLU A 214 28.29 1.94 7.70
N ARG A 215 27.59 2.17 8.80
CA ARG A 215 26.13 2.09 8.80
C ARG A 215 25.54 3.22 7.97
N VAL A 216 24.64 2.87 7.06
CA VAL A 216 23.95 3.83 6.20
C VAL A 216 22.94 4.62 7.03
N ALA A 217 23.36 5.80 7.49
CA ALA A 217 22.48 6.73 8.20
C ALA A 217 21.41 7.30 7.26
N VAL A 218 20.24 7.61 7.80
CA VAL A 218 19.15 8.25 7.06
C VAL A 218 19.22 9.75 7.28
N PHE A 219 19.26 10.51 6.18
CA PHE A 219 19.32 11.98 6.19
C PHE A 219 18.00 12.59 5.74
N ASP A 220 17.73 13.82 6.20
CA ASP A 220 16.67 14.63 5.62
C ASP A 220 17.10 15.12 4.23
N ARG A 221 16.18 15.10 3.27
CA ARG A 221 16.48 15.54 1.90
C ARG A 221 16.87 17.01 1.78
N ASP A 222 16.45 17.82 2.75
CA ASP A 222 16.65 19.27 2.73
C ASP A 222 17.79 19.73 3.67
N GLU A 223 18.36 18.86 4.52
CA GLU A 223 19.37 19.18 5.54
C GLU A 223 20.40 18.05 5.62
N ASP A 224 21.45 18.11 4.79
CA ASP A 224 22.50 17.08 4.69
C ASP A 224 23.47 17.02 5.91
N GLU A 225 23.38 17.91 6.89
CA GLU A 225 24.42 18.05 7.92
C GLU A 225 24.24 17.10 9.13
N GLN A 226 23.00 16.62 9.41
CA GLN A 226 22.78 15.72 10.54
C GLN A 226 21.87 14.56 10.17
N PRO A 227 22.24 13.30 10.50
CA PRO A 227 21.37 12.17 10.24
C PRO A 227 20.13 12.26 11.15
N ILE A 228 18.97 12.00 10.56
CA ILE A 228 17.70 11.89 11.30
C ILE A 228 17.55 10.52 11.96
N HIS A 229 18.29 9.52 11.49
CA HIS A 229 18.34 8.19 12.07
C HIS A 229 19.71 7.54 11.83
N ILE A 230 20.26 6.93 12.88
CA ILE A 230 21.45 6.07 12.83
C ILE A 230 21.01 4.66 13.22
N PRO A 231 21.07 3.69 12.30
CA PRO A 231 20.63 2.33 12.57
C PRO A 231 21.47 1.60 13.63
N PRO A 232 20.95 0.49 14.21
CA PRO A 232 21.69 -0.37 15.13
C PRO A 232 22.98 -0.93 14.52
N PRO A 233 23.95 -1.38 15.35
CA PRO A 233 25.21 -1.97 14.87
C PRO A 233 25.01 -3.15 13.93
N ALA A 234 25.89 -3.30 12.93
CA ALA A 234 25.78 -4.37 11.95
C ALA A 234 25.94 -5.78 12.54
N GLU A 235 26.65 -5.88 13.67
CA GLU A 235 26.84 -7.10 14.43
C GLU A 235 25.53 -7.71 14.93
N GLU A 236 24.52 -6.89 15.20
CA GLU A 236 23.21 -7.31 15.70
C GLU A 236 22.26 -7.77 14.56
N LEU A 237 22.52 -7.37 13.32
CA LEU A 237 21.58 -7.56 12.21
C LEU A 237 21.16 -9.02 11.98
N PRO A 238 22.04 -10.03 12.03
CA PRO A 238 21.63 -11.41 11.81
C PRO A 238 20.59 -11.89 12.82
N GLU A 239 20.74 -11.51 14.10
CA GLU A 239 19.78 -11.85 15.14
C GLU A 239 18.49 -11.05 15.01
N ARG A 240 18.60 -9.73 14.81
CA ARG A 240 17.45 -8.84 14.65
C ARG A 240 16.57 -9.27 13.46
N MET A 241 17.16 -9.67 12.33
CA MET A 241 16.39 -10.12 11.15
C MET A 241 15.75 -11.50 11.39
N ARG A 242 16.39 -12.42 12.14
CA ARG A 242 15.73 -13.65 12.56
C ARG A 242 14.52 -13.37 13.44
N MET A 243 14.67 -12.53 14.45
CA MET A 243 13.57 -12.11 15.32
C MET A 243 12.43 -11.43 14.54
N LEU A 244 12.75 -10.62 13.52
CA LEU A 244 11.76 -10.01 12.63
C LEU A 244 10.99 -11.08 11.85
N CYS A 245 11.68 -12.08 11.30
CA CYS A 245 11.04 -13.19 10.60
C CYS A 245 10.12 -14.00 11.53
N ASP A 246 10.59 -14.33 12.72
CA ASP A 246 9.80 -15.04 13.73
C ASP A 246 8.55 -14.24 14.10
N PHE A 247 8.71 -12.96 14.40
CA PHE A 247 7.60 -12.06 14.70
C PHE A 247 6.58 -11.95 13.54
N ALA A 248 7.04 -11.88 12.28
CA ALA A 248 6.17 -11.84 11.12
C ALA A 248 5.33 -13.13 10.97
N ASN A 249 5.90 -14.27 11.33
CA ASN A 249 5.28 -15.60 11.18
C ASN A 249 4.32 -16.01 12.31
N GLU A 250 4.36 -15.32 13.47
CA GLU A 250 3.45 -15.65 14.57
C GLU A 250 1.98 -15.55 14.16
N ASP A 251 1.20 -16.61 14.39
CA ASP A 251 -0.19 -16.73 13.93
C ASP A 251 -1.24 -16.10 14.86
N GLY A 252 -0.83 -15.43 15.91
CA GLY A 252 -1.77 -14.77 16.84
C GLY A 252 -2.44 -15.69 17.85
N ASP A 253 -2.16 -17.00 17.82
CA ASP A 253 -2.67 -17.99 18.78
C ASP A 253 -1.86 -18.03 20.10
N GLY A 254 -0.86 -17.15 20.21
CA GLY A 254 -0.06 -16.99 21.43
C GLY A 254 -0.80 -16.25 22.54
N ASP A 255 -0.18 -16.17 23.72
CA ASP A 255 -0.73 -15.49 24.92
C ASP A 255 -1.09 -14.00 24.70
N ARG A 256 -0.59 -13.38 23.63
CA ARG A 256 -0.80 -11.97 23.28
C ARG A 256 -1.19 -11.81 21.82
N PHE A 257 -2.47 -11.61 21.60
CA PHE A 257 -2.96 -11.28 20.27
C PHE A 257 -2.43 -9.91 19.80
N ILE A 258 -1.79 -9.90 18.62
CA ILE A 258 -1.45 -8.69 17.87
C ILE A 258 -2.29 -8.69 16.60
N HIS A 259 -3.08 -7.64 16.42
CA HIS A 259 -3.92 -7.48 15.24
C HIS A 259 -3.09 -7.61 13.95
N PRO A 260 -3.51 -8.38 12.93
CA PRO A 260 -2.71 -8.63 11.73
C PRO A 260 -2.21 -7.37 11.01
N VAL A 261 -3.07 -6.35 10.88
CA VAL A 261 -2.69 -5.05 10.30
C VAL A 261 -1.61 -4.36 11.14
N VAL A 262 -1.74 -4.40 12.47
CA VAL A 262 -0.73 -3.85 13.38
C VAL A 262 0.59 -4.58 13.20
N ARG A 263 0.59 -5.91 13.15
CA ARG A 263 1.79 -6.72 12.93
C ARG A 263 2.48 -6.35 11.62
N ALA A 264 1.74 -6.22 10.53
CA ALA A 264 2.30 -5.84 9.24
C ALA A 264 2.94 -4.44 9.27
N ILE A 265 2.31 -3.48 9.95
CA ILE A 265 2.86 -2.12 10.14
C ILE A 265 4.11 -2.16 11.02
N LEU A 266 4.11 -2.98 12.09
CA LEU A 266 5.27 -3.13 12.96
C LEU A 266 6.47 -3.77 12.24
N VAL A 267 6.27 -4.76 11.39
CA VAL A 267 7.32 -5.36 10.53
C VAL A 267 7.88 -4.31 9.56
N HIS A 268 7.02 -3.48 8.98
CA HIS A 268 7.44 -2.36 8.12
C HIS A 268 8.33 -1.38 8.90
N PHE A 269 7.90 -0.96 10.10
CA PHE A 269 8.68 -0.09 10.97
C PHE A 269 10.02 -0.72 11.34
N TRP A 270 10.02 -1.97 11.78
CA TRP A 270 11.21 -2.66 12.25
C TRP A 270 12.29 -2.73 11.18
N LEU A 271 11.95 -3.18 9.97
CA LEU A 271 12.91 -3.23 8.87
C LEU A 271 13.41 -1.82 8.47
N GLY A 272 12.53 -0.82 8.51
CA GLY A 272 12.90 0.57 8.25
C GLY A 272 13.85 1.14 9.30
N TYR A 273 13.64 0.80 10.58
CA TYR A 273 14.50 1.22 11.70
C TYR A 273 15.86 0.50 11.68
N ASP A 274 15.87 -0.82 11.54
CA ASP A 274 17.13 -1.59 11.54
C ASP A 274 17.98 -1.30 10.30
N HIS A 275 17.37 -0.88 9.23
CA HIS A 275 18.01 -0.48 7.97
C HIS A 275 19.11 -1.45 7.55
N PRO A 276 18.82 -2.78 7.42
CA PRO A 276 19.83 -3.82 7.39
C PRO A 276 20.69 -3.87 6.14
N PHE A 277 20.32 -3.16 5.09
CA PHE A 277 20.93 -3.21 3.78
C PHE A 277 21.62 -1.89 3.41
N GLU A 278 22.53 -1.94 2.43
CA GLU A 278 23.21 -0.76 1.88
C GLU A 278 22.23 0.21 1.18
N ASP A 279 21.30 -0.32 0.38
CA ASP A 279 20.18 0.40 -0.26
C ASP A 279 18.98 -0.54 -0.38
N GLY A 280 17.81 -0.02 -0.72
CA GLY A 280 16.62 -0.83 -0.94
C GLY A 280 15.79 -1.13 0.31
N ASN A 281 16.19 -0.65 1.48
CA ASN A 281 15.48 -0.88 2.75
C ASN A 281 14.00 -0.45 2.67
N GLY A 282 13.72 0.75 2.21
CA GLY A 282 12.37 1.27 2.11
C GLY A 282 11.50 0.49 1.12
N ARG A 283 12.03 0.12 -0.04
CA ARG A 283 11.34 -0.71 -1.04
C ARG A 283 11.01 -2.09 -0.46
N THR A 284 11.99 -2.75 0.15
CA THR A 284 11.83 -4.07 0.78
C THR A 284 10.79 -4.01 1.90
N ALA A 285 10.85 -3.00 2.78
CA ALA A 285 9.90 -2.84 3.89
C ALA A 285 8.45 -2.68 3.41
N ARG A 286 8.21 -1.90 2.34
CA ARG A 286 6.86 -1.70 1.79
C ARG A 286 6.33 -2.95 1.08
N ILE A 287 7.19 -3.70 0.39
CA ILE A 287 6.80 -4.99 -0.22
C ILE A 287 6.48 -6.01 0.87
N LEU A 288 7.32 -6.11 1.90
CA LEU A 288 7.11 -7.04 3.01
C LEU A 288 5.82 -6.73 3.79
N PHE A 289 5.51 -5.44 3.99
CA PHE A 289 4.20 -5.02 4.52
C PHE A 289 3.05 -5.56 3.68
N SER A 290 3.10 -5.34 2.35
CA SER A 290 2.03 -5.79 1.45
C SER A 290 1.89 -7.31 1.45
N TRP A 291 3.00 -8.04 1.43
CA TRP A 291 3.02 -9.49 1.53
C TRP A 291 2.35 -9.98 2.83
N LEU A 292 2.75 -9.43 3.97
CA LEU A 292 2.21 -9.87 5.27
C LEU A 292 0.71 -9.57 5.39
N MET A 293 0.24 -8.45 4.89
CA MET A 293 -1.19 -8.13 4.82
C MET A 293 -1.96 -9.18 4.02
N GLN A 294 -1.43 -9.61 2.85
CA GLN A 294 -2.04 -10.66 2.02
C GLN A 294 -2.08 -12.01 2.74
N GLN A 295 -0.96 -12.41 3.36
CA GLN A 295 -0.88 -13.66 4.13
C GLN A 295 -1.89 -13.72 5.28
N ARG A 296 -2.31 -12.56 5.78
CA ARG A 296 -3.30 -12.42 6.87
C ARG A 296 -4.74 -12.19 6.37
N GLY A 297 -5.01 -12.39 5.08
CA GLY A 297 -6.36 -12.35 4.52
C GLY A 297 -6.85 -10.96 4.09
N TYR A 298 -5.99 -9.95 4.11
CA TYR A 298 -6.33 -8.61 3.60
C TYR A 298 -6.09 -8.52 2.09
N TRP A 299 -6.81 -9.32 1.33
CA TRP A 299 -6.61 -9.51 -0.10
C TRP A 299 -6.73 -8.22 -0.92
N LEU A 300 -7.55 -7.26 -0.47
CA LEU A 300 -7.73 -6.00 -1.18
C LEU A 300 -6.44 -5.16 -1.24
N ILE A 301 -5.49 -5.42 -0.34
CA ILE A 301 -4.21 -4.69 -0.30
C ILE A 301 -3.40 -4.84 -1.61
N GLU A 302 -3.55 -5.96 -2.33
CA GLU A 302 -2.91 -6.14 -3.65
C GLU A 302 -3.34 -5.07 -4.66
N TYR A 303 -4.53 -4.54 -4.47
CA TYR A 303 -5.15 -3.54 -5.34
C TYR A 303 -4.96 -2.11 -4.84
N LEU A 304 -4.33 -1.94 -3.67
CA LEU A 304 -4.18 -0.65 -2.98
C LEU A 304 -2.70 -0.20 -2.96
N PRO A 305 -2.23 0.53 -3.97
CA PRO A 305 -0.90 1.09 -3.91
C PRO A 305 -0.83 2.14 -2.79
N ILE A 306 0.02 1.88 -1.78
CA ILE A 306 0.23 2.79 -0.63
C ILE A 306 1.28 3.85 -0.91
N SER A 307 2.29 3.51 -1.71
CA SER A 307 3.41 4.41 -2.02
C SER A 307 3.01 5.72 -2.71
N PRO A 308 1.96 5.78 -3.56
CA PRO A 308 1.43 7.04 -4.04
C PRO A 308 1.00 8.00 -2.94
N ILE A 309 0.39 7.47 -1.87
CA ILE A 309 -0.08 8.25 -0.72
C ILE A 309 1.10 8.77 0.10
N ILE A 310 2.07 7.89 0.39
CA ILE A 310 3.30 8.25 1.12
C ILE A 310 4.06 9.34 0.35
N ARG A 311 4.16 9.19 -0.98
CA ARG A 311 4.89 10.12 -1.85
C ARG A 311 4.29 11.54 -1.90
N GLU A 312 3.01 11.70 -1.63
CA GLU A 312 2.37 13.02 -1.54
C GLU A 312 2.81 13.82 -0.32
N ALA A 313 3.25 13.15 0.74
CA ALA A 313 3.73 13.77 1.97
C ALA A 313 4.89 12.97 2.59
N PRO A 314 6.04 12.84 1.92
CA PRO A 314 7.15 12.01 2.37
C PRO A 314 7.72 12.48 3.72
N ALA A 315 7.70 13.78 3.98
CA ALA A 315 8.11 14.34 5.27
C ALA A 315 7.24 13.85 6.43
N ARG A 316 5.94 13.58 6.22
CA ARG A 316 5.07 13.01 7.28
C ARG A 316 5.43 11.56 7.58
N TYR A 317 5.81 10.80 6.55
CA TYR A 317 6.25 9.42 6.70
C TYR A 317 7.57 9.34 7.49
N ALA A 318 8.58 10.12 7.10
CA ALA A 318 9.84 10.20 7.83
C ALA A 318 9.64 10.70 9.26
N ARG A 319 8.78 11.72 9.45
CA ARG A 319 8.45 12.26 10.77
C ARG A 319 7.85 11.20 11.69
N ALA A 320 7.03 10.29 11.19
CA ALA A 320 6.43 9.24 12.01
C ALA A 320 7.47 8.26 12.58
N PHE A 321 8.57 7.99 11.86
CA PHE A 321 9.72 7.26 12.39
C PHE A 321 10.41 8.06 13.51
N VAL A 322 10.74 9.32 13.23
CA VAL A 322 11.46 10.18 14.21
C VAL A 322 10.63 10.43 15.47
N GLU A 323 9.32 10.66 15.35
CA GLU A 323 8.42 10.79 16.50
C GLU A 323 8.41 9.51 17.35
N SER A 324 8.48 8.32 16.73
CA SER A 324 8.58 7.06 17.47
C SER A 324 9.91 6.90 18.22
N GLU A 325 11.02 7.26 17.58
CA GLU A 325 12.35 7.17 18.16
C GLU A 325 12.58 8.21 19.29
N THR A 326 12.06 9.41 19.12
CA THR A 326 12.27 10.53 20.04
C THR A 326 11.31 10.55 21.23
N ASP A 327 10.36 9.61 21.30
CA ASP A 327 9.45 9.40 22.44
C ASP A 327 9.55 7.98 23.02
N GLU A 328 10.74 7.59 23.44
CA GLU A 328 11.01 6.33 24.16
C GLU A 328 10.51 5.08 23.39
N GLY A 329 10.72 5.03 22.07
CA GLY A 329 10.36 3.88 21.22
C GLY A 329 8.86 3.65 21.08
N ASP A 330 8.03 4.69 21.13
CA ASP A 330 6.57 4.59 20.97
C ASP A 330 6.17 4.52 19.48
N VAL A 331 6.03 3.31 18.95
CA VAL A 331 5.70 3.07 17.55
C VAL A 331 4.23 3.42 17.20
N THR A 332 3.43 3.86 18.17
CA THR A 332 2.04 4.26 17.94
C THR A 332 1.94 5.41 16.94
N TYR A 333 2.90 6.33 16.90
CA TYR A 333 2.96 7.41 15.91
C TYR A 333 3.04 6.88 14.48
N PHE A 334 3.93 5.92 14.26
CA PHE A 334 4.05 5.28 12.96
C PHE A 334 2.81 4.44 12.61
N LEU A 335 2.26 3.73 13.59
CA LEU A 335 1.03 2.95 13.44
C LEU A 335 -0.14 3.82 12.98
N ILE A 336 -0.35 4.97 13.63
CA ILE A 336 -1.41 5.93 13.26
C ILE A 336 -1.19 6.45 11.85
N HIS A 337 0.04 6.82 11.50
CA HIS A 337 0.38 7.30 10.18
C HIS A 337 0.08 6.26 9.10
N GLN A 338 0.50 5.01 9.29
CA GLN A 338 0.27 3.94 8.30
C GLN A 338 -1.21 3.59 8.15
N LEU A 339 -1.97 3.59 9.24
CA LEU A 339 -3.42 3.41 9.17
C LEU A 339 -4.10 4.54 8.38
N GLU A 340 -3.63 5.79 8.52
CA GLU A 340 -4.10 6.90 7.66
C GLU A 340 -3.77 6.68 6.18
N VAL A 341 -2.60 6.16 5.88
CA VAL A 341 -2.19 5.83 4.51
C VAL A 341 -3.11 4.76 3.92
N ILE A 342 -3.38 3.68 4.68
CA ILE A 342 -4.27 2.61 4.25
C ILE A 342 -5.70 3.13 4.03
N GLU A 343 -6.27 3.92 4.95
CA GLU A 343 -7.60 4.49 4.79
C GLU A 343 -7.70 5.37 3.53
N LYS A 344 -6.71 6.22 3.27
CA LYS A 344 -6.66 7.05 2.05
C LYS A 344 -6.55 6.22 0.78
N ALA A 345 -5.79 5.12 0.80
CA ALA A 345 -5.72 4.20 -0.32
C ALA A 345 -7.07 3.54 -0.59
N LEU A 346 -7.76 3.08 0.45
CA LEU A 346 -9.12 2.54 0.37
C LEU A 346 -10.11 3.57 -0.20
N ASP A 347 -10.07 4.82 0.26
CA ASP A 347 -10.95 5.87 -0.23
C ASP A 347 -10.74 6.15 -1.74
N ARG A 348 -9.50 6.18 -2.20
CA ARG A 348 -9.17 6.33 -3.62
C ARG A 348 -9.65 5.16 -4.46
N HIS A 349 -9.50 3.96 -3.93
CA HIS A 349 -10.02 2.75 -4.56
C HIS A 349 -11.54 2.82 -4.74
N ASP A 350 -12.29 3.18 -3.69
CA ASP A 350 -13.75 3.30 -3.75
C ASP A 350 -14.19 4.35 -4.78
N VAL A 351 -13.52 5.50 -4.82
CA VAL A 351 -13.79 6.54 -5.83
C VAL A 351 -13.54 6.01 -7.24
N TYR A 352 -12.44 5.27 -7.43
CA TYR A 352 -12.12 4.66 -8.72
C TYR A 352 -13.19 3.65 -9.15
N ILE A 353 -13.58 2.73 -8.26
CA ILE A 353 -14.57 1.70 -8.55
C ILE A 353 -15.93 2.34 -8.87
N ARG A 354 -16.41 3.30 -8.06
CA ARG A 354 -17.67 4.02 -8.34
C ARG A 354 -17.66 4.70 -9.70
N ARG A 355 -16.53 5.32 -10.07
CA ARG A 355 -16.40 5.94 -11.40
C ARG A 355 -16.49 4.90 -12.51
N LYS A 356 -15.83 3.74 -12.34
CA LYS A 356 -15.88 2.66 -13.35
C LYS A 356 -17.28 2.07 -13.50
N ILE A 357 -17.97 1.87 -12.40
CA ILE A 357 -19.39 1.43 -12.43
C ILE A 357 -20.26 2.46 -13.16
N ALA A 358 -20.07 3.76 -12.88
CA ALA A 358 -20.82 4.81 -13.56
C ALA A 358 -20.52 4.84 -15.06
N GLU A 359 -19.23 4.73 -15.46
CA GLU A 359 -18.82 4.65 -16.87
C GLU A 359 -19.52 3.48 -17.60
N VAL A 360 -19.55 2.29 -17.01
CA VAL A 360 -20.22 1.11 -17.59
C VAL A 360 -21.73 1.35 -17.71
N ARG A 361 -22.38 1.84 -16.65
CA ARG A 361 -23.83 2.14 -16.67
C ARG A 361 -24.20 3.19 -17.71
N ASP A 362 -23.38 4.22 -17.90
CA ASP A 362 -23.62 5.25 -18.91
C ASP A 362 -23.52 4.69 -20.31
N ILE A 363 -22.59 3.77 -20.55
CA ILE A 363 -22.45 3.11 -21.84
C ILE A 363 -23.65 2.15 -22.08
N GLU A 364 -24.08 1.39 -21.06
CA GLU A 364 -25.26 0.52 -21.16
C GLU A 364 -26.52 1.33 -21.49
N ARG A 365 -26.71 2.51 -20.88
CA ARG A 365 -27.82 3.42 -21.24
C ARG A 365 -27.72 3.93 -22.67
N SER A 366 -26.51 4.30 -23.12
CA SER A 366 -26.28 4.74 -24.50
C SER A 366 -26.60 3.64 -25.50
N LEU A 367 -26.25 2.38 -25.20
CA LEU A 367 -26.60 1.23 -25.99
C LEU A 367 -28.11 1.03 -26.12
N GLN A 368 -28.83 1.12 -24.98
CA GLN A 368 -30.30 0.98 -24.97
C GLN A 368 -31.00 2.11 -25.73
N ALA A 369 -30.40 3.28 -25.85
CA ALA A 369 -30.89 4.44 -26.58
C ALA A 369 -30.51 4.43 -28.07
N THR A 370 -29.71 3.47 -28.56
CA THR A 370 -29.25 3.39 -29.94
C THR A 370 -30.29 2.68 -30.78
N ASP A 371 -30.95 3.43 -31.67
CA ASP A 371 -31.97 2.89 -32.55
C ASP A 371 -31.43 1.88 -33.61
N GLY A 372 -32.25 0.91 -33.97
CA GLY A 372 -31.96 -0.04 -35.03
C GLY A 372 -30.98 -1.17 -34.67
N LEU A 373 -30.70 -1.38 -33.38
CA LEU A 373 -30.04 -2.58 -32.87
C LEU A 373 -31.06 -3.56 -32.33
N ASN A 374 -30.95 -4.81 -32.73
CA ASN A 374 -31.80 -5.86 -32.18
C ASN A 374 -31.22 -6.33 -30.80
N HIS A 375 -32.05 -7.08 -30.04
CA HIS A 375 -31.68 -7.52 -28.68
C HIS A 375 -30.39 -8.36 -28.61
N ARG A 376 -30.06 -9.14 -29.68
CA ARG A 376 -28.86 -9.96 -29.75
C ARG A 376 -27.61 -9.10 -30.00
N GLN A 377 -27.73 -8.09 -30.86
CA GLN A 377 -26.68 -7.10 -31.11
C GLN A 377 -26.41 -6.27 -29.85
N LEU A 378 -27.45 -5.86 -29.13
CA LEU A 378 -27.32 -5.17 -27.84
C LEU A 378 -26.60 -6.03 -26.79
N ALA A 379 -26.97 -7.31 -26.68
CA ALA A 379 -26.33 -8.24 -25.77
C ALA A 379 -24.83 -8.43 -26.10
N LEU A 380 -24.51 -8.59 -27.40
CA LEU A 380 -23.12 -8.71 -27.86
C LEU A 380 -22.33 -7.43 -27.59
N LEU A 381 -22.88 -6.24 -27.85
CA LEU A 381 -22.19 -4.98 -27.58
C LEU A 381 -22.03 -4.72 -26.10
N THR A 382 -22.99 -5.12 -25.26
CA THR A 382 -22.85 -5.08 -23.80
C THR A 382 -21.68 -5.94 -23.35
N ASP A 383 -21.53 -7.16 -23.87
CA ASP A 383 -20.40 -8.03 -23.63
C ASP A 383 -19.09 -7.41 -24.17
N ALA A 384 -19.10 -6.86 -25.37
CA ALA A 384 -17.95 -6.25 -26.03
C ALA A 384 -17.39 -5.01 -25.25
N ILE A 385 -18.26 -4.26 -24.59
CA ILE A 385 -17.88 -3.13 -23.72
C ILE A 385 -17.19 -3.62 -22.46
N ARG A 386 -17.73 -4.67 -21.85
CA ARG A 386 -17.14 -5.29 -20.67
C ARG A 386 -15.86 -6.03 -21.03
N ASN A 387 -15.77 -6.55 -22.26
CA ASN A 387 -14.69 -7.38 -22.78
C ASN A 387 -14.05 -6.80 -24.05
N PRO A 388 -13.27 -5.70 -23.97
CA PRO A 388 -12.73 -5.00 -25.13
C PRO A 388 -11.78 -5.83 -26.01
N ASP A 389 -11.23 -6.94 -25.49
CA ASP A 389 -10.41 -7.90 -26.24
C ASP A 389 -11.23 -9.14 -26.65
N GLY A 390 -12.55 -9.10 -26.47
CA GLY A 390 -13.44 -10.16 -26.86
C GLY A 390 -13.38 -10.43 -28.38
N ALA A 391 -13.46 -11.71 -28.76
CA ALA A 391 -13.50 -12.14 -30.15
C ALA A 391 -14.76 -12.96 -30.40
N TYR A 392 -15.58 -12.51 -31.33
CA TYR A 392 -16.86 -13.12 -31.66
C TYR A 392 -16.79 -13.79 -33.02
N THR A 393 -17.47 -14.92 -33.15
CA THR A 393 -17.60 -15.65 -34.43
C THR A 393 -19.08 -15.86 -34.74
N PHE A 394 -19.41 -16.15 -36.01
CA PHE A 394 -20.78 -16.52 -36.38
C PHE A 394 -21.29 -17.72 -35.56
N GLY A 395 -20.41 -18.70 -35.32
CA GLY A 395 -20.75 -19.88 -34.52
C GLY A 395 -20.99 -19.56 -33.05
N SER A 396 -20.12 -18.76 -32.42
CA SER A 396 -20.31 -18.37 -31.01
C SER A 396 -21.58 -17.56 -30.80
N HIS A 397 -21.86 -16.60 -31.70
CA HIS A 397 -23.06 -15.78 -31.62
C HIS A 397 -24.35 -16.61 -31.88
N ALA A 398 -24.32 -17.51 -32.89
CA ALA A 398 -25.42 -18.42 -33.15
C ALA A 398 -25.75 -19.30 -31.94
N ASN A 399 -24.75 -19.88 -31.32
CA ASN A 399 -24.89 -20.72 -30.12
C ASN A 399 -25.41 -19.95 -28.92
N SER A 400 -24.84 -18.77 -28.64
CA SER A 400 -25.23 -17.94 -27.48
C SER A 400 -26.70 -17.50 -27.55
N HIS A 401 -27.20 -17.23 -28.74
CA HIS A 401 -28.58 -16.71 -28.95
C HIS A 401 -29.54 -17.72 -29.49
N ARG A 402 -29.12 -18.97 -29.73
CA ARG A 402 -29.93 -20.06 -30.30
C ARG A 402 -30.59 -19.67 -31.63
N VAL A 403 -29.83 -19.04 -32.53
CA VAL A 403 -30.25 -18.59 -33.84
C VAL A 403 -29.52 -19.32 -34.94
N THR A 404 -30.00 -19.19 -36.18
CA THR A 404 -29.34 -19.77 -37.36
C THR A 404 -28.02 -19.06 -37.65
N HIS A 405 -27.11 -19.74 -38.34
CA HIS A 405 -25.83 -19.16 -38.74
C HIS A 405 -26.00 -17.93 -39.66
N GLU A 406 -27.05 -17.90 -40.48
CA GLU A 406 -27.38 -16.75 -41.33
C GLU A 406 -27.84 -15.55 -40.53
N THR A 407 -28.64 -15.74 -39.47
CA THR A 407 -29.04 -14.67 -38.55
C THR A 407 -27.81 -14.11 -37.79
N ALA A 408 -26.94 -14.99 -37.32
CA ALA A 408 -25.68 -14.58 -36.64
C ALA A 408 -24.77 -13.79 -37.60
N ARG A 409 -24.70 -14.19 -38.87
CA ARG A 409 -23.93 -13.47 -39.89
C ARG A 409 -24.49 -12.08 -40.14
N SER A 410 -25.82 -11.95 -40.29
CA SER A 410 -26.49 -10.66 -40.45
C SER A 410 -26.27 -9.74 -39.27
N ASP A 411 -26.39 -10.25 -38.02
CA ASP A 411 -26.19 -9.48 -36.81
C ASP A 411 -24.76 -8.91 -36.73
N LEU A 412 -23.72 -9.75 -36.95
CA LEU A 412 -22.32 -9.35 -36.86
C LEU A 412 -21.89 -8.45 -38.04
N ALA A 413 -22.37 -8.70 -39.24
CA ALA A 413 -22.12 -7.84 -40.40
C ALA A 413 -22.74 -6.45 -40.19
N GLY A 414 -23.97 -6.37 -39.66
CA GLY A 414 -24.61 -5.09 -39.37
C GLY A 414 -23.88 -4.28 -38.31
N LEU A 415 -23.23 -4.92 -37.32
CA LEU A 415 -22.37 -4.24 -36.35
C LEU A 415 -21.03 -3.77 -36.96
N GLU A 416 -20.45 -4.54 -37.89
CA GLU A 416 -19.29 -4.16 -38.68
C GLU A 416 -19.59 -2.95 -39.57
N GLU A 417 -20.70 -2.95 -40.30
CA GLU A 417 -21.14 -1.84 -41.16
C GLU A 417 -21.35 -0.53 -40.39
N ARG A 418 -21.80 -0.62 -39.14
CA ARG A 418 -21.92 0.51 -38.23
C ARG A 418 -20.59 0.95 -37.63
N GLY A 419 -19.48 0.25 -37.92
CA GLY A 419 -18.17 0.55 -37.41
C GLY A 419 -18.02 0.26 -35.91
N LEU A 420 -18.87 -0.60 -35.33
CA LEU A 420 -18.82 -0.97 -33.89
C LEU A 420 -17.96 -2.21 -33.64
N LEU A 421 -17.83 -3.07 -34.67
CA LEU A 421 -16.92 -4.21 -34.68
C LEU A 421 -15.95 -4.11 -35.86
N ARG A 422 -14.81 -4.76 -35.75
CA ARG A 422 -13.82 -4.91 -36.81
C ARG A 422 -13.63 -6.38 -37.11
N ARG A 423 -13.78 -6.75 -38.39
CA ARG A 423 -13.55 -8.11 -38.85
C ARG A 423 -12.08 -8.37 -39.12
N ARG A 424 -11.60 -9.53 -38.66
CA ARG A 424 -10.27 -10.07 -38.98
C ARG A 424 -10.34 -11.50 -39.47
N SER A 425 -9.46 -11.86 -40.36
CA SER A 425 -9.34 -13.25 -40.85
C SER A 425 -8.59 -14.09 -39.82
N LYS A 426 -9.09 -15.27 -39.46
CA LYS A 426 -8.46 -16.25 -38.58
C LYS A 426 -8.60 -17.67 -39.18
N GLY A 427 -7.54 -18.15 -39.80
CA GLY A 427 -7.57 -19.43 -40.50
C GLY A 427 -8.56 -19.41 -41.65
N ARG A 428 -9.49 -20.37 -41.66
CA ARG A 428 -10.58 -20.47 -42.69
C ARG A 428 -11.85 -19.67 -42.37
N GLY A 429 -11.82 -18.86 -41.29
CA GLY A 429 -12.98 -18.12 -40.81
C GLY A 429 -12.68 -16.66 -40.51
N TYR A 430 -13.70 -15.99 -39.97
CA TYR A 430 -13.61 -14.61 -39.52
C TYR A 430 -13.88 -14.53 -38.02
N ILE A 431 -13.19 -13.60 -37.38
CA ILE A 431 -13.47 -13.15 -36.02
C ILE A 431 -13.82 -11.66 -36.05
N PHE A 432 -14.71 -11.26 -35.16
CA PHE A 432 -15.17 -9.89 -34.99
C PHE A 432 -14.68 -9.42 -33.63
N GLU A 433 -13.94 -8.32 -33.61
CA GLU A 433 -13.36 -7.72 -32.40
C GLU A 433 -13.97 -6.32 -32.17
N PRO A 434 -14.19 -5.88 -30.93
CA PRO A 434 -14.61 -4.51 -30.67
C PRO A 434 -13.60 -3.51 -31.24
N VAL A 435 -14.10 -2.38 -31.76
CA VAL A 435 -13.20 -1.27 -32.11
C VAL A 435 -12.62 -0.62 -30.83
N PRO A 436 -11.38 -0.11 -30.84
CA PRO A 436 -10.74 0.43 -29.63
C PRO A 436 -11.53 1.58 -28.97
N ASP A 437 -12.30 2.32 -29.77
CA ASP A 437 -13.10 3.48 -29.39
C ASP A 437 -14.61 3.19 -29.30
N LEU A 438 -15.00 1.90 -29.16
CA LEU A 438 -16.39 1.45 -29.15
C LEU A 438 -17.27 2.27 -28.19
N ALA A 439 -16.79 2.47 -26.96
CA ALA A 439 -17.53 3.21 -25.95
C ALA A 439 -17.76 4.68 -26.31
N GLN A 440 -16.83 5.31 -27.02
CA GLN A 440 -16.96 6.68 -27.50
C GLN A 440 -17.93 6.76 -28.67
N ARG A 441 -17.83 5.86 -29.64
CA ARG A 441 -18.74 5.79 -30.80
C ARG A 441 -20.19 5.60 -30.42
N LEU A 442 -20.44 4.78 -29.40
CA LEU A 442 -21.79 4.57 -28.87
C LEU A 442 -22.38 5.82 -28.19
N LYS A 443 -21.55 6.69 -27.64
CA LYS A 443 -22.00 7.97 -27.08
C LYS A 443 -22.24 9.05 -28.15
N GLU A 444 -21.53 8.96 -29.27
CA GLU A 444 -21.58 9.92 -30.38
C GLU A 444 -22.59 9.52 -31.47
N SER A 445 -23.14 8.29 -31.45
CA SER A 445 -24.17 7.85 -32.39
C SER A 445 -25.41 8.71 -32.23
N PRO A 446 -25.89 9.38 -33.31
CA PRO A 446 -27.05 10.25 -33.21
C PRO A 446 -28.30 9.46 -32.82
N ARG A 447 -29.12 10.10 -31.98
CA ARG A 447 -30.46 9.63 -31.61
C ARG A 447 -31.37 9.53 -32.80
#